data_fad29d65f4d9dfabc94e7076d6d7a691
#
_entry.id   fad29d65f4d9dfabc94e7076d6d7a691
#
_cell.length_a   1.000
_cell.length_b   1.000
_cell.length_c   1.000
_cell.angle_alpha   90.00
_cell.angle_beta   90.00
_cell.angle_gamma   90.00
#
_symmetry.space_group_name_H-M   'P 1'
#
loop_
_entity.id
_entity.type
_entity.pdbx_description
1 polymer ?
#
loop_
_entity_poly.entity_id
_entity_poly.type
_entity_poly.pdbx_seq_one_letter_code
_entity_poly.pdbx_strand_id
1 'polypeptide(L)'
;MDIGGLKSNLLLEVATIPGLNARFLGTHPMAGREVVGPEGARADLFEGRAWILTPSSQTDRRFLEAIKELVEATGATTFELEPELHDEQIALISHLPQVVGSLLGGELDGLDPEELTLAGAGLRDTSRLAGSSPDLWAALLTMNAKEVLPLLESLRGSIDLLIERLEEGDREGVREFVARGNRGRALIPGKHGGTGRNYDLLPIVIDDKPGQLAKIFAECEAVAVNVEDLSIEHSPGQLTGLITLALSPDDAIKLHSHLLSKGWLAHKPRSA
;
A
#
# COMPACT_ATOMS: atom_id res chain seq x y z
N MET A 1 26.65 1.42 -4.76
CA MET A 1 25.19 1.25 -4.93
C MET A 1 24.50 2.57 -4.65
N ASP A 2 23.28 2.76 -5.11
CA ASP A 2 22.37 3.84 -4.72
C ASP A 2 21.18 3.30 -3.92
N ILE A 3 20.30 4.18 -3.47
CA ILE A 3 19.03 3.86 -2.80
C ILE A 3 17.85 4.65 -3.37
N GLY A 4 18.01 5.19 -4.59
CA GLY A 4 16.99 6.01 -5.23
C GLY A 4 15.76 5.21 -5.67
N GLY A 5 14.64 5.89 -5.91
CA GLY A 5 13.37 5.28 -6.30
C GLY A 5 13.27 4.89 -7.78
N LEU A 6 14.19 5.33 -8.64
CA LEU A 6 14.22 5.04 -10.08
C LEU A 6 15.59 4.53 -10.52
N LYS A 7 15.61 3.69 -11.54
CA LYS A 7 16.82 2.95 -11.95
C LYS A 7 17.26 3.24 -13.37
N SER A 8 16.35 3.25 -14.35
CA SER A 8 16.71 3.28 -15.77
C SER A 8 17.60 4.46 -16.14
N ASN A 9 17.19 5.67 -15.82
CA ASN A 9 17.95 6.88 -16.15
C ASN A 9 19.30 6.94 -15.42
N LEU A 10 19.31 6.57 -14.14
CA LEU A 10 20.54 6.52 -13.34
C LEU A 10 21.57 5.56 -13.93
N LEU A 11 21.14 4.36 -14.34
CA LEU A 11 22.04 3.36 -14.91
C LEU A 11 22.52 3.74 -16.31
N LEU A 12 21.72 4.46 -17.09
CA LEU A 12 22.19 5.05 -18.35
C LEU A 12 23.31 6.08 -18.10
N GLU A 13 23.19 6.93 -17.09
CA GLU A 13 24.25 7.87 -16.71
C GLU A 13 25.50 7.12 -16.20
N VAL A 14 25.33 6.13 -15.34
CA VAL A 14 26.44 5.28 -14.85
C VAL A 14 27.20 4.63 -16.01
N ALA A 15 26.49 4.19 -17.04
CA ALA A 15 27.07 3.57 -18.22
C ALA A 15 28.02 4.50 -19.03
N THR A 16 27.84 5.81 -18.90
CA THR A 16 28.73 6.80 -19.56
C THR A 16 30.08 6.92 -18.87
N ILE A 17 30.23 6.42 -17.63
CA ILE A 17 31.46 6.55 -16.84
C ILE A 17 32.30 5.28 -16.99
N PRO A 18 33.51 5.37 -17.59
CA PRO A 18 34.33 4.20 -17.85
C PRO A 18 34.62 3.36 -16.61
N GLY A 19 34.30 2.07 -16.66
CA GLY A 19 34.58 1.09 -15.61
C GLY A 19 33.65 1.21 -14.37
N LEU A 20 32.65 2.09 -14.37
CA LEU A 20 31.71 2.20 -13.26
C LEU A 20 30.66 1.08 -13.30
N ASN A 21 30.21 0.67 -14.49
CA ASN A 21 29.17 -0.37 -14.65
C ASN A 21 29.48 -1.68 -13.89
N ALA A 22 30.76 -2.10 -13.84
CA ALA A 22 31.13 -3.31 -13.13
C ALA A 22 31.10 -3.17 -11.60
N ARG A 23 31.11 -1.95 -11.08
CA ARG A 23 31.25 -1.60 -9.66
C ARG A 23 30.10 -0.74 -9.12
N PHE A 24 29.05 -0.57 -9.89
CA PHE A 24 27.83 0.09 -9.48
C PHE A 24 26.65 -0.87 -9.61
N LEU A 25 25.82 -0.90 -8.60
CA LEU A 25 24.57 -1.64 -8.57
C LEU A 25 23.44 -0.66 -8.24
N GLY A 26 22.48 -0.55 -9.13
CA GLY A 26 21.24 0.17 -8.83
C GLY A 26 20.44 -0.59 -7.79
N THR A 27 19.98 0.08 -6.75
CA THR A 27 19.14 -0.54 -5.74
C THR A 27 17.99 0.36 -5.29
N HIS A 28 16.92 -0.23 -4.74
CA HIS A 28 15.78 0.51 -4.24
C HIS A 28 15.18 -0.19 -3.02
N PRO A 29 15.40 0.31 -1.80
CA PRO A 29 14.69 -0.18 -0.61
C PRO A 29 13.23 0.27 -0.64
N MET A 30 12.29 -0.66 -0.60
CA MET A 30 10.84 -0.39 -0.52
C MET A 30 10.44 -0.04 0.91
N ALA A 31 11.05 1.00 1.48
CA ALA A 31 10.96 1.38 2.89
C ALA A 31 10.65 2.88 3.10
N GLY A 32 10.08 3.54 2.08
CA GLY A 32 9.71 4.95 2.16
C GLY A 32 8.67 5.24 3.24
N ARG A 33 8.74 6.45 3.80
CA ARG A 33 7.77 7.01 4.75
C ARG A 33 7.39 8.41 4.31
N GLU A 34 6.26 8.87 4.80
CA GLU A 34 5.76 10.24 4.55
C GLU A 34 6.59 11.32 5.29
N VAL A 35 7.39 10.91 6.30
CA VAL A 35 8.28 11.83 7.05
C VAL A 35 9.56 12.03 6.29
N VAL A 36 9.83 13.28 5.92
CA VAL A 36 11.03 13.71 5.19
C VAL A 36 12.15 14.08 6.18
N GLY A 37 13.39 13.74 5.83
CA GLY A 37 14.57 14.13 6.59
C GLY A 37 15.02 13.11 7.65
N PRO A 38 16.06 13.45 8.43
CA PRO A 38 16.67 12.54 9.39
C PRO A 38 15.74 12.15 10.55
N GLU A 39 14.71 12.93 10.82
CA GLU A 39 13.69 12.64 11.84
C GLU A 39 12.87 11.39 11.50
N GLY A 40 12.82 11.01 10.23
CA GLY A 40 12.20 9.77 9.76
C GLY A 40 13.07 8.53 9.96
N ALA A 41 14.33 8.67 10.35
CA ALA A 41 15.27 7.56 10.51
C ALA A 41 14.88 6.66 11.69
N ARG A 42 14.95 5.33 11.45
CA ARG A 42 14.73 4.29 12.47
C ARG A 42 15.71 3.15 12.24
N ALA A 43 16.13 2.50 13.32
CA ALA A 43 17.04 1.37 13.25
C ALA A 43 16.43 0.16 12.50
N ASP A 44 15.10 0.00 12.58
CA ASP A 44 14.31 -1.08 11.97
C ASP A 44 13.67 -0.70 10.62
N LEU A 45 14.11 0.40 9.99
CA LEU A 45 13.47 0.94 8.77
C LEU A 45 13.38 -0.09 7.63
N PHE A 46 14.37 -0.94 7.49
CA PHE A 46 14.49 -1.93 6.41
C PHE A 46 14.05 -3.33 6.83
N GLU A 47 13.82 -3.58 8.12
CA GLU A 47 13.48 -4.90 8.62
C GLU A 47 12.17 -5.43 8.02
N GLY A 48 12.22 -6.63 7.43
CA GLY A 48 11.09 -7.25 6.74
C GLY A 48 10.65 -6.54 5.45
N ARG A 49 11.45 -5.58 4.92
CA ARG A 49 11.14 -4.85 3.69
C ARG A 49 11.74 -5.51 2.46
N ALA A 50 11.08 -5.35 1.32
CA ALA A 50 11.68 -5.69 0.05
C ALA A 50 12.76 -4.66 -0.32
N TRP A 51 13.87 -5.14 -0.85
CA TRP A 51 14.93 -4.29 -1.40
C TRP A 51 15.27 -4.78 -2.80
N ILE A 52 14.97 -3.97 -3.79
CA ILE A 52 15.16 -4.33 -5.18
C ILE A 52 16.59 -4.04 -5.60
N LEU A 53 17.20 -4.98 -6.30
CA LEU A 53 18.52 -4.89 -6.91
C LEU A 53 18.33 -4.93 -8.43
N THR A 54 19.04 -4.06 -9.14
CA THR A 54 18.98 -4.02 -10.61
C THR A 54 20.36 -4.28 -11.22
N PRO A 55 20.83 -5.54 -11.20
CA PRO A 55 22.12 -5.88 -11.80
C PRO A 55 22.06 -5.77 -13.32
N SER A 56 23.14 -5.30 -13.93
CA SER A 56 23.36 -5.36 -15.38
C SER A 56 24.16 -6.62 -15.77
N SER A 57 24.21 -6.90 -17.06
CA SER A 57 25.08 -7.99 -17.59
C SER A 57 26.58 -7.78 -17.33
N GLN A 58 26.99 -6.56 -16.95
CA GLN A 58 28.37 -6.19 -16.63
C GLN A 58 28.65 -6.16 -15.13
N THR A 59 27.64 -6.33 -14.29
CA THR A 59 27.80 -6.30 -12.83
C THR A 59 28.67 -7.47 -12.38
N ASP A 60 29.75 -7.16 -11.65
CA ASP A 60 30.62 -8.20 -11.07
C ASP A 60 29.81 -9.03 -10.05
N ARG A 61 29.83 -10.35 -10.25
CA ARG A 61 29.06 -11.26 -9.38
C ARG A 61 29.48 -11.21 -7.92
N ARG A 62 30.75 -11.02 -7.63
CA ARG A 62 31.24 -10.89 -6.24
C ARG A 62 30.74 -9.61 -5.60
N PHE A 63 30.66 -8.55 -6.40
CA PHE A 63 30.10 -7.28 -5.94
C PHE A 63 28.59 -7.40 -5.67
N LEU A 64 27.85 -8.07 -6.56
CA LEU A 64 26.43 -8.34 -6.34
C LEU A 64 26.18 -9.13 -5.04
N GLU A 65 26.92 -10.22 -4.82
CA GLU A 65 26.77 -11.02 -3.59
C GLU A 65 27.14 -10.22 -2.33
N ALA A 66 28.19 -9.41 -2.36
CA ALA A 66 28.54 -8.54 -1.23
C ALA A 66 27.45 -7.50 -0.92
N ILE A 67 26.77 -6.96 -1.93
CA ILE A 67 25.63 -6.05 -1.73
C ILE A 67 24.42 -6.80 -1.17
N LYS A 68 24.14 -8.03 -1.63
CA LYS A 68 23.07 -8.86 -1.03
C LYS A 68 23.33 -9.11 0.45
N GLU A 69 24.51 -9.55 0.83
CA GLU A 69 24.90 -9.76 2.23
C GLU A 69 24.71 -8.47 3.06
N LEU A 70 25.11 -7.32 2.52
CA LEU A 70 24.94 -6.03 3.18
C LEU A 70 23.44 -5.70 3.40
N VAL A 71 22.62 -5.91 2.37
CA VAL A 71 21.16 -5.64 2.43
C VAL A 71 20.49 -6.60 3.41
N GLU A 72 20.79 -7.87 3.35
CA GLU A 72 20.24 -8.90 4.24
C GLU A 72 20.62 -8.64 5.72
N ALA A 73 21.82 -8.11 5.97
CA ALA A 73 22.24 -7.70 7.31
C ALA A 73 21.38 -6.57 7.90
N THR A 74 20.60 -5.84 7.09
CA THR A 74 19.61 -4.86 7.55
C THR A 74 18.25 -5.46 7.89
N GLY A 75 18.06 -6.77 7.72
CA GLY A 75 16.78 -7.46 7.87
C GLY A 75 15.86 -7.35 6.64
N ALA A 76 16.32 -6.77 5.54
CA ALA A 76 15.55 -6.68 4.30
C ALA A 76 15.68 -7.97 3.46
N THR A 77 14.71 -8.20 2.57
CA THR A 77 14.73 -9.30 1.59
C THR A 77 15.04 -8.77 0.21
N THR A 78 16.03 -9.34 -0.47
CA THR A 78 16.48 -8.91 -1.80
C THR A 78 15.62 -9.50 -2.92
N PHE A 79 15.36 -8.69 -3.95
CA PHE A 79 14.70 -9.08 -5.20
C PHE A 79 15.49 -8.52 -6.37
N GLU A 80 15.72 -9.31 -7.41
CA GLU A 80 16.41 -8.85 -8.61
C GLU A 80 15.40 -8.56 -9.72
N LEU A 81 15.53 -7.39 -10.35
CA LEU A 81 14.72 -6.97 -11.50
C LEU A 81 15.62 -6.27 -12.54
N GLU A 82 15.25 -6.36 -13.80
CA GLU A 82 15.80 -5.48 -14.83
C GLU A 82 15.38 -4.02 -14.56
N PRO A 83 16.24 -3.02 -14.83
CA PRO A 83 15.97 -1.62 -14.50
C PRO A 83 14.69 -1.06 -15.09
N GLU A 84 14.42 -1.38 -16.36
CA GLU A 84 13.22 -0.93 -17.06
C GLU A 84 11.96 -1.56 -16.48
N LEU A 85 12.00 -2.86 -16.18
CA LEU A 85 10.89 -3.57 -15.53
C LEU A 85 10.63 -3.04 -14.13
N HIS A 86 11.70 -2.67 -13.39
CA HIS A 86 11.57 -2.01 -12.09
C HIS A 86 10.79 -0.72 -12.21
N ASP A 87 11.18 0.20 -13.12
CA ASP A 87 10.57 1.52 -13.24
C ASP A 87 9.11 1.43 -13.74
N GLU A 88 8.81 0.45 -14.62
CA GLU A 88 7.44 0.10 -15.04
C GLU A 88 6.58 -0.36 -13.85
N GLN A 89 7.09 -1.32 -13.06
CA GLN A 89 6.35 -1.82 -11.89
C GLN A 89 6.15 -0.74 -10.84
N ILE A 90 7.17 0.08 -10.56
CA ILE A 90 7.05 1.19 -9.61
C ILE A 90 6.04 2.24 -10.09
N ALA A 91 5.94 2.49 -11.39
CA ALA A 91 4.91 3.35 -11.94
C ALA A 91 3.50 2.86 -11.56
N LEU A 92 3.25 1.56 -11.65
CA LEU A 92 1.96 0.96 -11.34
C LEU A 92 1.67 0.88 -9.84
N ILE A 93 2.64 0.39 -9.03
CA ILE A 93 2.38 0.05 -7.61
C ILE A 93 2.63 1.21 -6.64
N SER A 94 3.32 2.26 -7.09
CA SER A 94 3.69 3.41 -6.26
C SER A 94 3.22 4.75 -6.86
N HIS A 95 3.58 5.04 -8.12
CA HIS A 95 3.33 6.36 -8.70
C HIS A 95 1.84 6.56 -9.03
N LEU A 96 1.18 5.59 -9.64
CA LEU A 96 -0.25 5.69 -9.93
C LEU A 96 -1.10 5.84 -8.66
N PRO A 97 -0.91 5.07 -7.58
CA PRO A 97 -1.58 5.30 -6.30
C PRO A 97 -1.36 6.70 -5.72
N GLN A 98 -0.13 7.21 -5.80
CA GLN A 98 0.17 8.58 -5.35
C GLN A 98 -0.62 9.62 -6.15
N VAL A 99 -0.63 9.51 -7.48
CA VAL A 99 -1.38 10.43 -8.35
C VAL A 99 -2.87 10.38 -8.02
N VAL A 100 -3.46 9.18 -7.85
CA VAL A 100 -4.87 9.03 -7.49
C VAL A 100 -5.18 9.65 -6.13
N GLY A 101 -4.31 9.42 -5.13
CA GLY A 101 -4.44 10.05 -3.81
C GLY A 101 -4.34 11.57 -3.89
N SER A 102 -3.41 12.10 -4.69
CA SER A 102 -3.23 13.54 -4.88
C SER A 102 -4.38 14.18 -5.66
N LEU A 103 -4.94 13.50 -6.68
CA LEU A 103 -6.13 13.96 -7.38
C LEU A 103 -7.31 14.08 -6.42
N LEU A 104 -7.59 13.04 -5.65
CA LEU A 104 -8.67 13.07 -4.66
C LEU A 104 -8.43 14.16 -3.61
N GLY A 105 -7.20 14.31 -3.11
CA GLY A 105 -6.85 15.38 -2.16
C GLY A 105 -7.03 16.77 -2.77
N GLY A 106 -6.73 16.95 -4.07
CA GLY A 106 -6.94 18.19 -4.79
C GLY A 106 -8.39 18.62 -4.89
N GLU A 107 -9.34 17.67 -5.02
CA GLU A 107 -10.78 17.97 -5.01
C GLU A 107 -11.28 18.47 -3.63
N LEU A 108 -10.48 18.31 -2.58
CA LEU A 108 -10.80 18.82 -1.25
C LEU A 108 -10.19 20.21 -0.98
N ASP A 109 -9.30 20.68 -1.84
CA ASP A 109 -8.64 21.98 -1.67
C ASP A 109 -9.66 23.12 -1.84
N GLY A 110 -9.71 24.00 -0.86
CA GLY A 110 -10.64 25.12 -0.85
C GLY A 110 -12.04 24.83 -0.30
N LEU A 111 -12.36 23.59 0.11
CA LEU A 111 -13.61 23.28 0.82
C LEU A 111 -13.57 23.81 2.25
N ASP A 112 -14.76 24.17 2.78
CA ASP A 112 -14.89 24.50 4.20
C ASP A 112 -14.71 23.22 5.04
N PRO A 113 -13.91 23.22 6.13
CA PRO A 113 -13.79 22.07 7.03
C PRO A 113 -15.13 21.52 7.55
N GLU A 114 -16.17 22.34 7.64
CA GLU A 114 -17.52 21.90 8.03
C GLU A 114 -18.14 20.94 7.00
N GLU A 115 -17.83 21.10 5.70
CA GLU A 115 -18.29 20.21 4.63
C GLU A 115 -17.71 18.80 4.75
N LEU A 116 -16.55 18.66 5.41
CA LEU A 116 -15.86 17.40 5.63
C LEU A 116 -16.16 16.75 6.98
N THR A 117 -17.13 17.27 7.74
CA THR A 117 -17.50 16.75 9.07
C THR A 117 -17.89 15.27 9.05
N LEU A 118 -18.44 14.80 7.94
CA LEU A 118 -18.85 13.39 7.76
C LEU A 118 -17.78 12.52 7.11
N ALA A 119 -16.55 13.05 6.92
CA ALA A 119 -15.46 12.29 6.32
C ALA A 119 -15.10 11.06 7.16
N GLY A 120 -15.34 9.88 6.61
CA GLY A 120 -15.02 8.59 7.21
C GLY A 120 -13.65 8.03 6.81
N ALA A 121 -13.40 6.79 7.21
CA ALA A 121 -12.15 6.06 6.90
C ALA A 121 -11.87 5.99 5.39
N GLY A 122 -12.88 5.73 4.57
CA GLY A 122 -12.70 5.62 3.12
C GLY A 122 -12.03 6.84 2.49
N LEU A 123 -12.47 8.06 2.84
CA LEU A 123 -11.85 9.28 2.34
C LEU A 123 -10.43 9.45 2.89
N ARG A 124 -10.24 9.22 4.19
CA ARG A 124 -8.92 9.37 4.86
C ARG A 124 -7.88 8.40 4.29
N ASP A 125 -8.24 7.14 4.11
CA ASP A 125 -7.33 6.10 3.63
C ASP A 125 -6.96 6.33 2.16
N THR A 126 -7.95 6.69 1.32
CA THR A 126 -7.69 6.93 -0.11
C THR A 126 -6.89 8.20 -0.34
N SER A 127 -7.12 9.29 0.42
CA SER A 127 -6.39 10.56 0.30
C SER A 127 -5.08 10.59 1.08
N ARG A 128 -4.75 9.58 1.88
CA ARG A 128 -3.56 9.56 2.76
C ARG A 128 -2.26 9.88 2.02
N LEU A 129 -2.10 9.37 0.82
CA LEU A 129 -0.91 9.60 0.00
C LEU A 129 -0.75 11.07 -0.43
N ALA A 130 -1.82 11.86 -0.48
CA ALA A 130 -1.76 13.28 -0.79
C ALA A 130 -0.92 14.09 0.22
N GLY A 131 -0.69 13.56 1.44
CA GLY A 131 0.17 14.18 2.45
C GLY A 131 1.67 14.06 2.20
N SER A 132 2.10 13.53 1.06
CA SER A 132 3.51 13.33 0.72
C SER A 132 4.20 14.62 0.26
N SER A 133 5.55 14.62 0.26
CA SER A 133 6.37 15.78 -0.18
C SER A 133 6.14 16.14 -1.65
N PRO A 134 5.69 17.36 -1.99
CA PRO A 134 5.49 17.79 -3.37
C PRO A 134 6.78 17.76 -4.20
N ASP A 135 7.91 18.19 -3.63
CA ASP A 135 9.19 18.27 -4.34
C ASP A 135 9.70 16.86 -4.72
N LEU A 136 9.59 15.91 -3.79
CA LEU A 136 9.97 14.51 -4.06
C LEU A 136 9.13 13.93 -5.20
N TRP A 137 7.82 14.09 -5.12
CA TRP A 137 6.92 13.50 -6.11
C TRP A 137 6.95 14.20 -7.46
N ALA A 138 7.18 15.51 -7.49
CA ALA A 138 7.43 16.23 -8.75
C ALA A 138 8.64 15.64 -9.48
N ALA A 139 9.75 15.39 -8.76
CA ALA A 139 10.94 14.77 -9.33
C ALA A 139 10.66 13.33 -9.81
N LEU A 140 10.09 12.48 -8.97
CA LEU A 140 9.83 11.06 -9.30
C LEU A 140 8.90 10.90 -10.50
N LEU A 141 7.78 11.62 -10.53
CA LEU A 141 6.80 11.54 -11.62
C LEU A 141 7.38 12.08 -12.94
N THR A 142 8.15 13.18 -12.89
CA THR A 142 8.80 13.73 -14.07
C THR A 142 9.88 12.80 -14.62
N MET A 143 10.70 12.23 -13.76
CA MET A 143 11.77 11.32 -14.17
C MET A 143 11.24 9.98 -14.70
N ASN A 144 10.08 9.53 -14.23
CA ASN A 144 9.43 8.29 -14.69
C ASN A 144 8.23 8.53 -15.61
N ALA A 145 8.16 9.70 -16.24
CA ALA A 145 7.01 10.11 -17.05
C ALA A 145 6.68 9.11 -18.17
N LYS A 146 7.71 8.47 -18.77
CA LYS A 146 7.54 7.47 -19.81
C LYS A 146 6.63 6.31 -19.37
N GLU A 147 6.80 5.82 -18.15
CA GLU A 147 6.04 4.69 -17.61
C GLU A 147 4.73 5.14 -16.94
N VAL A 148 4.67 6.36 -16.44
CA VAL A 148 3.49 6.91 -15.76
C VAL A 148 2.42 7.38 -16.75
N LEU A 149 2.79 8.02 -17.85
CA LEU A 149 1.84 8.58 -18.81
C LEU A 149 0.82 7.57 -19.38
N PRO A 150 1.22 6.35 -19.81
CA PRO A 150 0.27 5.35 -20.29
C PRO A 150 -0.76 4.92 -19.23
N LEU A 151 -0.35 4.87 -17.96
CA LEU A 151 -1.23 4.53 -16.85
C LEU A 151 -2.26 5.63 -16.60
N LEU A 152 -1.85 6.90 -16.70
CA LEU A 152 -2.76 8.05 -16.56
C LEU A 152 -3.75 8.12 -17.72
N GLU A 153 -3.31 7.83 -18.94
CA GLU A 153 -4.19 7.76 -20.11
C GLU A 153 -5.24 6.65 -19.96
N SER A 154 -4.83 5.49 -19.47
CA SER A 154 -5.75 4.38 -19.16
C SER A 154 -6.75 4.74 -18.07
N LEU A 155 -6.29 5.43 -17.00
CA LEU A 155 -7.15 5.91 -15.92
C LEU A 155 -8.16 6.93 -16.44
N ARG A 156 -7.71 7.91 -17.23
CA ARG A 156 -8.58 8.89 -17.88
C ARG A 156 -9.65 8.22 -18.72
N GLY A 157 -9.30 7.28 -19.57
CA GLY A 157 -10.27 6.54 -20.36
C GLY A 157 -11.29 5.76 -19.53
N SER A 158 -10.88 5.27 -18.36
CA SER A 158 -11.80 4.59 -17.43
C SER A 158 -12.75 5.59 -16.76
N ILE A 159 -12.30 6.82 -16.48
CA ILE A 159 -13.14 7.89 -15.95
C ILE A 159 -14.13 8.38 -17.02
N ASP A 160 -13.67 8.61 -18.24
CA ASP A 160 -14.53 9.02 -19.36
C ASP A 160 -15.66 8.02 -19.59
N LEU A 161 -15.34 6.72 -19.62
CA LEU A 161 -16.33 5.66 -19.74
C LEU A 161 -17.32 5.64 -18.56
N LEU A 162 -16.87 5.88 -17.33
CA LEU A 162 -17.76 5.93 -16.17
C LEU A 162 -18.72 7.12 -16.27
N ILE A 163 -18.23 8.28 -16.71
CA ILE A 163 -19.07 9.48 -16.95
C ILE A 163 -20.17 9.14 -17.96
N GLU A 164 -19.82 8.58 -19.11
CA GLU A 164 -20.79 8.14 -20.14
C GLU A 164 -21.87 7.24 -19.56
N ARG A 165 -21.48 6.19 -18.80
CA ARG A 165 -22.41 5.25 -18.17
C ARG A 165 -23.36 5.94 -17.18
N LEU A 166 -22.86 6.92 -16.43
CA LEU A 166 -23.66 7.68 -15.47
C LEU A 166 -24.65 8.62 -16.20
N GLU A 167 -24.24 9.28 -17.27
CA GLU A 167 -25.10 10.13 -18.10
C GLU A 167 -26.24 9.34 -18.76
N GLU A 168 -25.95 8.12 -19.20
CA GLU A 168 -26.94 7.20 -19.80
C GLU A 168 -27.84 6.51 -18.75
N GLY A 169 -27.54 6.59 -17.47
CA GLY A 169 -28.20 5.85 -16.41
C GLY A 169 -27.98 4.32 -16.51
N ASP A 170 -26.88 3.90 -17.16
CA ASP A 170 -26.52 2.50 -17.33
C ASP A 170 -26.01 1.87 -16.03
N ARG A 171 -26.97 1.41 -15.22
CA ARG A 171 -26.68 0.78 -13.92
C ARG A 171 -25.79 -0.47 -14.08
N GLU A 172 -25.95 -1.24 -15.16
CA GLU A 172 -25.17 -2.46 -15.35
C GLU A 172 -23.72 -2.14 -15.74
N GLY A 173 -23.50 -1.14 -16.59
CA GLY A 173 -22.15 -0.65 -16.90
C GLY A 173 -21.44 -0.08 -15.67
N VAL A 174 -22.14 0.65 -14.79
CA VAL A 174 -21.57 1.12 -13.52
C VAL A 174 -21.23 -0.06 -12.59
N ARG A 175 -22.11 -1.07 -12.50
CA ARG A 175 -21.85 -2.29 -11.72
C ARG A 175 -20.59 -3.00 -12.22
N GLU A 176 -20.42 -3.13 -13.52
CA GLU A 176 -19.24 -3.78 -14.11
C GLU A 176 -17.95 -2.98 -13.86
N PHE A 177 -18.03 -1.65 -13.91
CA PHE A 177 -16.90 -0.80 -13.52
C PHE A 177 -16.41 -1.11 -12.08
N VAL A 178 -17.33 -1.18 -11.11
CA VAL A 178 -16.98 -1.54 -9.74
C VAL A 178 -16.48 -2.97 -9.63
N ALA A 179 -17.12 -3.93 -10.31
CA ALA A 179 -16.72 -5.33 -10.33
C ALA A 179 -15.30 -5.53 -10.90
N ARG A 180 -14.91 -4.74 -11.92
CA ARG A 180 -13.55 -4.74 -12.45
C ARG A 180 -12.54 -4.30 -11.37
N GLY A 181 -12.87 -3.27 -10.58
CA GLY A 181 -12.05 -2.84 -9.45
C GLY A 181 -11.88 -3.96 -8.41
N ASN A 182 -12.97 -4.66 -8.07
CA ASN A 182 -12.92 -5.79 -7.14
C ASN A 182 -11.99 -6.91 -7.64
N ARG A 183 -12.09 -7.28 -8.92
CA ARG A 183 -11.17 -8.27 -9.51
C ARG A 183 -9.71 -7.83 -9.45
N GLY A 184 -9.43 -6.55 -9.77
CA GLY A 184 -8.07 -5.98 -9.66
C GLY A 184 -7.55 -6.01 -8.21
N ARG A 185 -8.39 -5.63 -7.24
CA ARG A 185 -8.04 -5.67 -5.82
C ARG A 185 -7.68 -7.09 -5.35
N ALA A 186 -8.38 -8.09 -5.84
CA ALA A 186 -8.14 -9.49 -5.49
C ALA A 186 -6.80 -10.04 -6.00
N LEU A 187 -6.14 -9.37 -6.94
CA LEU A 187 -4.80 -9.75 -7.44
C LEU A 187 -3.67 -9.31 -6.49
N ILE A 188 -3.93 -8.40 -5.55
CA ILE A 188 -2.91 -7.92 -4.61
C ILE A 188 -2.61 -9.05 -3.62
N PRO A 189 -1.34 -9.52 -3.54
CA PRO A 189 -0.96 -10.59 -2.63
C PRO A 189 -1.25 -10.22 -1.17
N GLY A 190 -1.63 -11.22 -0.37
CA GLY A 190 -1.72 -11.09 1.08
C GLY A 190 -0.34 -10.92 1.76
N LYS A 191 -0.33 -10.69 3.07
CA LYS A 191 0.86 -10.40 3.92
C LYS A 191 2.08 -11.32 3.70
N HIS A 192 1.88 -12.54 3.23
CA HIS A 192 2.95 -13.53 3.08
C HIS A 192 3.30 -13.82 1.61
N GLY A 193 2.97 -12.91 0.67
CA GLY A 193 3.32 -13.05 -0.75
C GLY A 193 2.63 -14.24 -1.47
N GLY A 194 1.69 -14.94 -0.81
CA GLY A 194 0.89 -16.00 -1.40
C GLY A 194 -0.33 -15.46 -2.14
N THR A 195 -1.02 -16.33 -2.90
CA THR A 195 -2.36 -16.05 -3.43
C THR A 195 -3.25 -15.52 -2.33
N GLY A 196 -4.00 -14.45 -2.62
CA GLY A 196 -4.88 -13.81 -1.65
C GLY A 196 -5.71 -14.88 -0.92
N ARG A 197 -5.52 -15.02 0.38
CA ARG A 197 -6.34 -15.91 1.19
C ARG A 197 -7.72 -15.32 1.28
N ASN A 198 -8.75 -16.14 1.18
CA ASN A 198 -10.09 -15.71 1.53
C ASN A 198 -10.11 -15.42 3.02
N TYR A 199 -10.25 -14.17 3.38
CA TYR A 199 -10.45 -13.75 4.76
C TYR A 199 -11.93 -13.50 5.02
N ASP A 200 -12.35 -13.75 6.24
CA ASP A 200 -13.60 -13.27 6.77
C ASP A 200 -13.36 -12.03 7.63
N LEU A 201 -14.19 -11.04 7.45
CA LEU A 201 -14.17 -9.80 8.20
C LEU A 201 -15.07 -9.93 9.41
N LEU A 202 -14.52 -9.76 10.61
CA LEU A 202 -15.24 -9.79 11.88
C LEU A 202 -15.34 -8.39 12.47
N PRO A 203 -16.47 -7.66 12.31
CA PRO A 203 -16.67 -6.36 12.90
C PRO A 203 -17.02 -6.45 14.38
N ILE A 204 -16.39 -5.63 15.21
CA ILE A 204 -16.55 -5.59 16.67
C ILE A 204 -16.72 -4.14 17.10
N VAL A 205 -17.80 -3.83 17.82
CA VAL A 205 -17.99 -2.49 18.38
C VAL A 205 -17.21 -2.40 19.70
N ILE A 206 -16.40 -1.34 19.82
CA ILE A 206 -15.60 -1.07 21.02
C ILE A 206 -15.90 0.33 21.56
N ASP A 207 -15.71 0.53 22.83
CA ASP A 207 -15.64 1.87 23.42
C ASP A 207 -14.37 2.57 22.93
N ASP A 208 -14.45 3.87 22.62
CA ASP A 208 -13.27 4.68 22.34
C ASP A 208 -12.56 5.08 23.65
N LYS A 209 -11.85 4.11 24.23
CA LYS A 209 -11.13 4.26 25.50
C LYS A 209 -9.75 3.58 25.44
N PRO A 210 -8.76 4.10 26.19
CA PRO A 210 -7.46 3.47 26.31
C PRO A 210 -7.58 1.99 26.72
N GLY A 211 -6.81 1.13 26.06
CA GLY A 211 -6.70 -0.29 26.39
C GLY A 211 -7.76 -1.20 25.75
N GLN A 212 -8.72 -0.70 25.00
CA GLN A 212 -9.74 -1.55 24.37
C GLN A 212 -9.14 -2.49 23.31
N LEU A 213 -8.20 -2.02 22.51
CA LEU A 213 -7.48 -2.87 21.54
C LEU A 213 -6.71 -3.99 22.24
N ALA A 214 -6.02 -3.67 23.34
CA ALA A 214 -5.29 -4.68 24.11
C ALA A 214 -6.22 -5.79 24.64
N LYS A 215 -7.44 -5.45 25.06
CA LYS A 215 -8.44 -6.45 25.48
C LYS A 215 -8.88 -7.36 24.34
N ILE A 216 -9.14 -6.81 23.14
CA ILE A 216 -9.49 -7.64 21.96
C ILE A 216 -8.35 -8.60 21.61
N PHE A 217 -7.10 -8.12 21.58
CA PHE A 217 -5.97 -8.99 21.29
C PHE A 217 -5.75 -10.07 22.36
N ALA A 218 -6.02 -9.77 23.63
CA ALA A 218 -6.03 -10.79 24.69
C ALA A 218 -7.11 -11.87 24.46
N GLU A 219 -8.29 -11.50 23.94
CA GLU A 219 -9.32 -12.48 23.57
C GLU A 219 -8.91 -13.31 22.35
N CYS A 220 -8.20 -12.72 21.37
CA CYS A 220 -7.62 -13.47 20.25
C CYS A 220 -6.59 -14.48 20.74
N GLU A 221 -5.69 -14.08 21.65
CA GLU A 221 -4.70 -14.96 22.27
C GLU A 221 -5.36 -16.11 23.03
N ALA A 222 -6.40 -15.81 23.83
CA ALA A 222 -7.10 -16.81 24.65
C ALA A 222 -7.70 -17.96 23.84
N VAL A 223 -8.01 -17.74 22.57
CA VAL A 223 -8.51 -18.75 21.65
C VAL A 223 -7.52 -19.12 20.53
N ALA A 224 -6.27 -18.68 20.64
CA ALA A 224 -5.22 -18.95 19.66
C ALA A 224 -5.66 -18.63 18.22
N VAL A 225 -6.18 -17.42 18.00
CA VAL A 225 -6.60 -16.88 16.70
C VAL A 225 -5.56 -15.88 16.22
N ASN A 226 -5.09 -16.04 14.98
CA ASN A 226 -4.18 -15.10 14.35
C ASN A 226 -4.96 -14.00 13.61
N VAL A 227 -4.56 -12.74 13.82
CA VAL A 227 -5.13 -11.59 13.12
C VAL A 227 -4.28 -11.26 11.90
N GLU A 228 -4.87 -11.35 10.72
CA GLU A 228 -4.16 -11.11 9.46
C GLU A 228 -4.10 -9.63 9.10
N ASP A 229 -5.21 -8.92 9.33
CA ASP A 229 -5.28 -7.47 9.15
C ASP A 229 -6.34 -6.88 10.08
N LEU A 230 -6.29 -5.56 10.27
CA LEU A 230 -7.29 -4.84 11.04
C LEU A 230 -7.55 -3.45 10.45
N SER A 231 -8.79 -3.00 10.56
CA SER A 231 -9.17 -1.61 10.35
C SER A 231 -9.94 -1.09 11.56
N ILE A 232 -9.82 0.22 11.81
CA ILE A 232 -10.55 0.91 12.88
C ILE A 232 -11.28 2.09 12.26
N GLU A 233 -12.57 2.13 12.48
CA GLU A 233 -13.44 3.22 12.01
C GLU A 233 -14.04 3.96 13.20
N HIS A 234 -13.95 5.28 13.17
CA HIS A 234 -14.60 6.17 14.13
C HIS A 234 -15.59 7.05 13.40
N SER A 235 -16.81 7.11 13.89
CA SER A 235 -17.80 8.08 13.40
C SER A 235 -17.69 9.38 14.21
N PRO A 236 -17.76 10.54 13.57
CA PRO A 236 -17.71 11.82 14.28
C PRO A 236 -18.76 11.91 15.39
N GLY A 237 -18.36 12.34 16.58
CA GLY A 237 -19.25 12.50 17.73
C GLY A 237 -19.69 11.20 18.43
N GLN A 238 -19.19 10.04 18.03
CA GLN A 238 -19.44 8.76 18.71
C GLN A 238 -18.36 8.47 19.76
N LEU A 239 -18.77 7.89 20.88
CA LEU A 239 -17.87 7.40 21.94
C LEU A 239 -17.49 5.92 21.73
N THR A 240 -17.81 5.39 20.56
CA THR A 240 -17.52 4.01 20.15
C THR A 240 -16.81 4.00 18.81
N GLY A 241 -15.95 3.01 18.62
CA GLY A 241 -15.31 2.69 17.34
C GLY A 241 -15.75 1.31 16.84
N LEU A 242 -15.64 1.11 15.55
CA LEU A 242 -15.79 -0.21 14.93
C LEU A 242 -14.39 -0.72 14.57
N ILE A 243 -13.95 -1.82 15.18
CA ILE A 243 -12.78 -2.54 14.75
C ILE A 243 -13.21 -3.72 13.87
N THR A 244 -12.63 -3.87 12.70
CA THR A 244 -12.86 -5.00 11.82
C THR A 244 -11.56 -5.80 11.72
N LEU A 245 -11.61 -7.07 12.16
CA LEU A 245 -10.49 -7.99 12.06
C LEU A 245 -10.65 -8.85 10.81
N ALA A 246 -9.59 -8.96 10.01
CA ALA A 246 -9.49 -9.93 8.91
C ALA A 246 -8.86 -11.22 9.46
N LEU A 247 -9.55 -12.33 9.34
CA LEU A 247 -9.22 -13.62 9.94
C LEU A 247 -9.39 -14.73 8.92
N SER A 248 -8.80 -15.91 9.15
CA SER A 248 -9.21 -17.10 8.41
C SER A 248 -10.70 -17.41 8.69
N PRO A 249 -11.46 -18.03 7.76
CA PRO A 249 -12.88 -18.33 7.99
C PRO A 249 -13.15 -19.09 9.28
N ASP A 250 -12.31 -20.09 9.59
CA ASP A 250 -12.45 -20.88 10.82
C ASP A 250 -12.16 -20.06 12.08
N ASP A 251 -11.12 -19.21 12.03
CA ASP A 251 -10.78 -18.32 13.14
C ASP A 251 -11.85 -17.26 13.39
N ALA A 252 -12.46 -16.74 12.32
CA ALA A 252 -13.54 -15.76 12.41
C ALA A 252 -14.76 -16.32 13.14
N ILE A 253 -15.17 -17.55 12.82
CA ILE A 253 -16.28 -18.25 13.51
C ILE A 253 -15.92 -18.51 14.98
N LYS A 254 -14.70 -19.00 15.23
CA LYS A 254 -14.20 -19.31 16.57
C LYS A 254 -14.15 -18.08 17.47
N LEU A 255 -13.52 -16.99 16.98
CA LEU A 255 -13.40 -15.76 17.73
C LEU A 255 -14.77 -15.09 17.95
N HIS A 256 -15.64 -15.05 16.94
CA HIS A 256 -16.98 -14.52 17.07
C HIS A 256 -17.76 -15.19 18.20
N SER A 257 -17.77 -16.53 18.24
CA SER A 257 -18.46 -17.30 19.28
C SER A 257 -17.88 -17.01 20.67
N HIS A 258 -16.57 -16.90 20.77
CA HIS A 258 -15.87 -16.56 22.01
C HIS A 258 -16.22 -15.16 22.50
N LEU A 259 -16.13 -14.15 21.61
CA LEU A 259 -16.44 -12.77 21.95
C LEU A 259 -17.88 -12.59 22.43
N LEU A 260 -18.87 -13.21 21.77
CA LEU A 260 -20.25 -13.21 22.22
C LEU A 260 -20.39 -13.81 23.62
N SER A 261 -19.68 -14.92 23.93
CA SER A 261 -19.73 -15.53 25.27
C SER A 261 -19.16 -14.65 26.37
N LYS A 262 -18.29 -13.69 26.02
CA LYS A 262 -17.68 -12.72 26.92
C LYS A 262 -18.44 -11.39 26.97
N GLY A 263 -19.56 -11.27 26.25
CA GLY A 263 -20.40 -10.07 26.24
C GLY A 263 -19.91 -8.96 25.30
N TRP A 264 -19.02 -9.25 24.35
CA TRP A 264 -18.61 -8.30 23.34
C TRP A 264 -19.70 -8.11 22.29
N LEU A 265 -19.79 -6.91 21.74
CA LEU A 265 -20.65 -6.59 20.60
C LEU A 265 -19.92 -6.93 19.29
N ALA A 266 -19.95 -8.20 18.90
CA ALA A 266 -19.37 -8.68 17.66
C ALA A 266 -20.47 -9.02 16.64
N HIS A 267 -20.33 -8.50 15.41
CA HIS A 267 -21.21 -8.85 14.30
C HIS A 267 -20.82 -10.18 13.68
N LYS A 268 -21.76 -10.80 12.95
CA LYS A 268 -21.44 -12.05 12.22
C LYS A 268 -20.30 -11.81 11.23
N PRO A 269 -19.33 -12.75 11.13
CA PRO A 269 -18.32 -12.69 10.10
C PRO A 269 -18.95 -12.65 8.70
N ARG A 270 -18.30 -11.95 7.78
CA ARG A 270 -18.68 -11.87 6.37
C ARG A 270 -17.43 -12.04 5.51
N SER A 271 -17.54 -12.69 4.36
CA SER A 271 -16.44 -12.80 3.40
C SER A 271 -16.00 -11.40 2.94
N ALA A 272 -14.67 -11.22 2.83
CA ALA A 272 -14.02 -9.97 2.43
C ALA A 272 -14.29 -9.61 0.97
#